data_87ddcf3f1423467a5fe805f02acb1546
#
_entry.id   87ddcf3f1423467a5fe805f02acb1546
#
_cell.length_a   1.000
_cell.length_b   1.000
_cell.length_c   1.000
_cell.angle_alpha   90.00
_cell.angle_beta   90.00
_cell.angle_gamma   90.00
#
_symmetry.space_group_name_H-M   'P 1'
#
loop_
_entity.id
_entity.type
_entity.pdbx_description
1 polymer ?
#
loop_
_entity_poly.entity_id
_entity_poly.type
_entity_poly.pdbx_seq_one_letter_code
_entity_poly.pdbx_strand_id
1 'polypeptide(L)'
;MTYNHKKEFEKIEKDAGILLKLIAEELNRRSAAYHAEGIHGGHVGTIMDIRHHLKEVLASMMYEQDSTEEQVFAEIERQIKKTK
;
A
#
# COMPACT_ATOMS: atom_id res chain seq x y z
N MET A 1 27.15 -2.82 -25.35
CA MET A 1 25.85 -2.11 -25.25
C MET A 1 25.71 -1.49 -23.86
N THR A 2 25.40 -0.23 -23.80
CA THR A 2 25.28 0.48 -22.52
C THR A 2 23.90 0.25 -21.90
N TYR A 3 23.91 -0.16 -20.64
CA TYR A 3 22.67 -0.35 -19.89
C TYR A 3 22.05 1.02 -19.60
N ASN A 4 20.76 1.18 -19.92
CA ASN A 4 20.06 2.44 -19.71
C ASN A 4 19.20 2.37 -18.45
N HIS A 5 19.76 2.82 -17.34
CA HIS A 5 19.10 2.79 -16.03
C HIS A 5 17.84 3.65 -15.99
N LYS A 6 17.86 4.80 -16.67
CA LYS A 6 16.70 5.69 -16.67
C LYS A 6 15.49 5.04 -17.36
N LYS A 7 15.71 4.42 -18.50
CA LYS A 7 14.66 3.75 -19.25
C LYS A 7 14.07 2.57 -18.49
N GLU A 8 14.94 1.79 -17.85
CA GLU A 8 14.54 0.68 -17.01
C GLU A 8 13.72 1.17 -15.81
N PHE A 9 14.18 2.23 -15.16
CA PHE A 9 13.48 2.84 -14.02
C PHE A 9 12.08 3.31 -14.42
N GLU A 10 11.95 4.01 -15.55
CA GLU A 10 10.67 4.55 -16.01
C GLU A 10 9.66 3.42 -16.29
N LYS A 11 10.13 2.32 -16.84
CA LYS A 11 9.28 1.16 -17.10
C LYS A 11 8.76 0.54 -15.79
N ILE A 12 9.67 0.33 -14.84
CA ILE A 12 9.33 -0.26 -13.54
C ILE A 12 8.42 0.67 -12.73
N GLU A 13 8.69 1.97 -12.78
CA GLU A 13 7.87 2.97 -12.11
C GLU A 13 6.44 2.96 -12.66
N LYS A 14 6.31 2.88 -13.98
CA LYS A 14 5.00 2.80 -14.62
C LYS A 14 4.25 1.54 -14.18
N ASP A 15 4.94 0.41 -14.13
CA ASP A 15 4.35 -0.85 -13.68
C ASP A 15 3.89 -0.74 -12.22
N ALA A 16 4.69 -0.11 -11.37
CA ALA A 16 4.32 0.11 -9.96
C ALA A 16 3.05 0.95 -9.85
N GLY A 17 2.93 2.01 -10.67
CA GLY A 17 1.73 2.85 -10.69
C GLY A 17 0.49 2.06 -11.11
N ILE A 18 0.64 1.19 -12.11
CA ILE A 18 -0.46 0.32 -12.56
C ILE A 18 -0.86 -0.65 -11.44
N LEU A 19 0.11 -1.23 -10.75
CA LEU A 19 -0.15 -2.14 -9.63
C LEU A 19 -0.92 -1.44 -8.51
N LEU A 20 -0.58 -0.21 -8.20
CA LEU A 20 -1.30 0.57 -7.17
C LEU A 20 -2.76 0.76 -7.56
N LYS A 21 -3.01 1.07 -8.83
CA LYS A 21 -4.36 1.24 -9.34
C LYS A 21 -5.15 -0.07 -9.24
N LEU A 22 -4.52 -1.18 -9.64
CA LEU A 22 -5.16 -2.49 -9.58
C LEU A 22 -5.47 -2.91 -8.14
N ILE A 23 -4.58 -2.58 -7.21
CA ILE A 23 -4.80 -2.85 -5.78
C ILE A 23 -6.05 -2.09 -5.29
N ALA A 24 -6.16 -0.80 -5.65
CA ALA A 24 -7.29 0.02 -5.24
C ALA A 24 -8.61 -0.54 -5.81
N GLU A 25 -8.60 -0.92 -7.08
CA GLU A 25 -9.79 -1.49 -7.73
C GLU A 25 -10.19 -2.82 -7.09
N GLU A 26 -9.22 -3.69 -6.81
CA GLU A 26 -9.46 -4.98 -6.18
C GLU A 26 -9.98 -4.82 -4.76
N LEU A 27 -9.45 -3.86 -4.01
CA LEU A 27 -9.89 -3.57 -2.66
C LEU A 27 -11.36 -3.15 -2.66
N ASN A 28 -11.75 -2.28 -3.60
CA ASN A 28 -13.15 -1.82 -3.72
C ASN A 28 -14.08 -2.99 -4.06
N ARG A 29 -13.67 -3.85 -4.98
CA ARG A 29 -14.46 -5.01 -5.38
C ARG A 29 -14.62 -6.00 -4.22
N ARG A 30 -13.54 -6.25 -3.49
CA ARG A 30 -13.55 -7.14 -2.33
C ARG A 30 -14.43 -6.59 -1.22
N SER A 31 -14.35 -5.29 -0.99
CA SER A 31 -15.19 -4.61 0.01
C SER A 31 -16.67 -4.78 -0.31
N ALA A 32 -17.05 -4.55 -1.57
CA ALA A 32 -18.44 -4.71 -2.01
C ALA A 32 -18.92 -6.15 -1.79
N ALA A 33 -18.10 -7.14 -2.13
CA ALA A 33 -18.42 -8.55 -1.94
C ALA A 33 -18.61 -8.90 -0.46
N TYR A 34 -17.73 -8.39 0.40
CA TYR A 34 -17.81 -8.63 1.85
C TYR A 34 -19.07 -8.00 2.45
N HIS A 35 -19.41 -6.79 2.04
CA HIS A 35 -20.65 -6.14 2.50
C HIS A 35 -21.89 -6.91 2.04
N ALA A 36 -21.87 -7.47 0.84
CA ALA A 36 -22.98 -8.25 0.33
C ALA A 36 -23.16 -9.55 1.13
N GLU A 37 -22.07 -10.15 1.59
CA GLU A 37 -22.12 -11.36 2.44
C GLU A 37 -22.52 -11.06 3.88
N GLY A 38 -22.24 -9.86 4.35
CA GLY A 38 -22.33 -9.49 5.76
C GLY A 38 -20.96 -9.61 6.43
N ILE A 39 -20.46 -8.51 6.96
CA ILE A 39 -19.11 -8.44 7.51
C ILE A 39 -18.96 -9.36 8.74
N HIS A 40 -17.93 -10.15 8.77
CA HIS A 40 -17.59 -11.01 9.91
C HIS A 40 -16.10 -10.96 10.21
N GLY A 41 -15.66 -11.65 11.29
CA GLY A 41 -14.29 -11.59 11.78
C GLY A 41 -13.23 -11.97 10.74
N GLY A 42 -13.52 -12.95 9.89
CA GLY A 42 -12.62 -13.36 8.82
C GLY A 42 -12.35 -12.23 7.82
N HIS A 43 -13.39 -11.47 7.48
CA HIS A 43 -13.25 -10.30 6.59
C HIS A 43 -12.38 -9.23 7.25
N VAL A 44 -12.59 -8.96 8.53
CA VAL A 44 -11.80 -7.99 9.28
C VAL A 44 -10.32 -8.38 9.27
N GLY A 45 -10.03 -9.65 9.54
CA GLY A 45 -8.66 -10.16 9.53
C GLY A 45 -7.98 -9.99 8.19
N THR A 46 -8.69 -10.29 7.09
CA THR A 46 -8.16 -10.16 5.74
C THR A 46 -7.81 -8.70 5.43
N ILE A 47 -8.71 -7.78 5.76
CA ILE A 47 -8.47 -6.35 5.50
C ILE A 47 -7.34 -5.82 6.39
N MET A 48 -7.24 -6.31 7.62
CA MET A 48 -6.12 -5.92 8.51
C MET A 48 -4.77 -6.35 7.92
N ASP A 49 -4.69 -7.55 7.36
CA ASP A 49 -3.46 -8.02 6.72
C ASP A 49 -3.09 -7.16 5.51
N ILE A 50 -4.07 -6.83 4.67
CA ILE A 50 -3.87 -5.97 3.51
C ILE A 50 -3.37 -4.60 3.98
N ARG A 51 -4.02 -4.02 4.98
CA ARG A 51 -3.61 -2.73 5.55
C ARG A 51 -2.17 -2.77 6.04
N HIS A 52 -1.80 -3.84 6.73
CA HIS A 52 -0.44 -4.00 7.24
C HIS A 52 0.59 -4.05 6.11
N HIS A 53 0.34 -4.84 5.08
CA HIS A 53 1.24 -4.93 3.93
C HIS A 53 1.37 -3.59 3.21
N LEU A 54 0.27 -2.86 3.04
CA LEU A 54 0.30 -1.55 2.39
C LEU A 54 1.10 -0.55 3.23
N LYS A 55 0.97 -0.61 4.56
CA LYS A 55 1.77 0.24 5.46
C LYS A 55 3.25 -0.08 5.34
N GLU A 56 3.61 -1.36 5.23
CA GLU A 56 5.01 -1.76 5.07
C GLU A 56 5.59 -1.24 3.76
N VAL A 57 4.84 -1.33 2.66
CA VAL A 57 5.28 -0.81 1.38
C VAL A 57 5.49 0.70 1.45
N LEU A 58 4.51 1.42 2.00
CA LEU A 58 4.63 2.86 2.15
C LEU A 58 5.79 3.24 3.06
N ALA A 59 5.95 2.52 4.17
CA ALA A 59 7.04 2.78 5.11
C ALA A 59 8.41 2.59 4.45
N SER A 60 8.56 1.59 3.58
CA SER A 60 9.82 1.36 2.88
C SER A 60 10.19 2.51 1.96
N MET A 61 9.18 3.20 1.42
CA MET A 61 9.39 4.37 0.56
C MET A 61 9.70 5.63 1.36
N MET A 62 9.15 5.74 2.56
CA MET A 62 9.31 6.91 3.43
C MET A 62 10.54 6.83 4.34
N TYR A 63 11.13 5.63 4.43
CA TYR A 63 12.26 5.40 5.33
C TYR A 63 13.48 6.20 4.88
N GLU A 64 13.99 7.02 5.80
CA GLU A 64 15.20 7.78 5.59
C GLU A 64 16.30 7.25 6.49
N GLN A 65 17.56 7.57 6.16
CA GLN A 65 18.74 7.05 6.85
C GLN A 65 18.69 7.24 8.37
N ASP A 66 18.13 8.35 8.83
CA ASP A 66 18.07 8.70 10.25
C ASP A 66 16.73 8.37 10.91
N SER A 67 15.81 7.76 10.16
CA SER A 67 14.49 7.43 10.66
C SER A 67 14.48 6.06 11.30
N THR A 68 13.69 5.90 12.36
CA THR A 68 13.39 4.58 12.91
C THR A 68 12.10 4.07 12.29
N GLU A 69 11.92 2.76 12.30
CA GLU A 69 10.68 2.14 11.81
C GLU A 69 9.47 2.68 12.57
N GLU A 70 9.61 2.85 13.89
CA GLU A 70 8.54 3.39 14.74
C GLU A 70 8.13 4.80 14.32
N GLN A 71 9.11 5.65 14.00
CA GLN A 71 8.83 7.03 13.55
C GLN A 71 8.06 7.03 12.25
N VAL A 72 8.45 6.17 11.29
CA VAL A 72 7.80 6.10 10.00
C VAL A 72 6.37 5.59 10.14
N PHE A 73 6.14 4.53 10.91
CA PHE A 73 4.80 4.01 11.14
C PHE A 73 3.91 5.00 11.89
N ALA A 74 4.47 5.73 12.86
CA ALA A 74 3.72 6.78 13.55
C ALA A 74 3.27 7.88 12.59
N GLU A 75 4.13 8.28 11.67
CA GLU A 75 3.78 9.27 10.65
C GLU A 75 2.68 8.78 9.72
N ILE A 76 2.74 7.51 9.31
CA ILE A 76 1.70 6.92 8.47
C ILE A 76 0.36 6.92 9.19
N GLU A 77 0.35 6.52 10.46
CA GLU A 77 -0.88 6.53 11.27
C GLU A 77 -1.44 7.93 11.40
N ARG A 78 -0.57 8.92 11.56
CA ARG A 78 -0.97 10.33 11.64
C ARG A 78 -1.64 10.76 10.33
N GLN A 79 -1.08 10.38 9.18
CA GLN A 79 -1.63 10.71 7.88
C GLN A 79 -2.99 10.04 7.66
N ILE A 80 -3.14 8.80 8.10
CA ILE A 80 -4.42 8.09 7.99
C ILE A 80 -5.49 8.81 8.78
N LYS A 81 -5.19 9.20 10.02
CA LYS A 81 -6.13 9.94 10.87
C LYS A 81 -6.50 11.30 10.29
N LYS A 82 -5.52 11.98 9.72
CA LYS A 82 -5.72 13.30 9.11
C LYS A 82 -6.63 13.22 7.87
N THR A 83 -6.55 12.13 7.12
CA THR A 83 -7.31 11.94 5.88
C THR A 83 -8.76 11.53 6.13
N LYS A 84 -9.05 11.01 7.31
CA LYS A 84 -10.41 10.68 7.71
C LYS A 84 -11.16 11.96 8.04
#